data_5ad395505eac20f2cd48644d84a1a512
#
_entry.id   5ad395505eac20f2cd48644d84a1a512
#
_cell.length_a   1.000
_cell.length_b   1.000
_cell.length_c   1.000
_cell.angle_alpha   90.00
_cell.angle_beta   90.00
_cell.angle_gamma   90.00
#
_symmetry.space_group_name_H-M   'P 1'
#
loop_
_entity.id
_entity.type
_entity.pdbx_description
1 polymer ?
#
loop_
_entity_poly.entity_id
_entity_poly.type
_entity_poly.pdbx_seq_one_letter_code
_entity_poly.pdbx_strand_id
1 'polypeptide(L)'
;KKLVDRHSNTNLALNLHPKQLQHPSTWTFLDNISSMRGNVSIELTEHCCEFDPADGADALQTYISNMKSKGFSLAIDDIGSGQNNFELISKNVQNIHTIKISLLDFRNTNEDSMFFSLNNWLNFSNRYNLKMVVEGVESECISNKLKNLGMVYQQGYYHGKGQVLC
;
A
#
# COMPACT_ATOMS: atom_id res chain seq x y z
N LYS A 1 -19.10 -8.05 -2.94
CA LYS A 1 -19.60 -8.71 -4.16
C LYS A 1 -20.48 -7.78 -4.99
N LYS A 2 -21.56 -7.20 -4.45
CA LYS A 2 -22.45 -6.29 -5.19
C LYS A 2 -21.77 -5.07 -5.84
N LEU A 3 -20.73 -4.51 -5.23
CA LEU A 3 -19.98 -3.36 -5.78
C LEU A 3 -19.13 -3.79 -6.99
N VAL A 4 -18.48 -4.93 -6.93
CA VAL A 4 -17.64 -5.43 -8.03
C VAL A 4 -18.51 -5.91 -9.20
N ASP A 5 -19.66 -6.55 -8.92
CA ASP A 5 -20.59 -6.98 -9.96
C ASP A 5 -21.18 -5.79 -10.76
N ARG A 6 -21.31 -4.60 -10.13
CA ARG A 6 -21.76 -3.37 -10.80
C ARG A 6 -20.65 -2.62 -11.56
N HIS A 7 -19.39 -2.84 -11.17
CA HIS A 7 -18.23 -2.11 -11.68
C HIS A 7 -17.14 -3.12 -12.12
N SER A 8 -17.48 -4.03 -13.01
CA SER A 8 -16.64 -5.16 -13.44
C SER A 8 -15.24 -4.76 -13.96
N ASN A 9 -15.05 -3.49 -14.32
CA ASN A 9 -13.76 -2.95 -14.78
C ASN A 9 -13.08 -2.03 -13.74
N THR A 10 -13.60 -1.95 -12.52
CA THR A 10 -13.05 -1.08 -11.47
C THR A 10 -12.16 -1.88 -10.56
N ASN A 11 -10.90 -1.45 -10.42
CA ASN A 11 -10.01 -1.98 -9.39
C ASN A 11 -10.39 -1.38 -8.04
N LEU A 12 -10.58 -2.23 -7.04
CA LEU A 12 -10.89 -1.86 -5.67
C LEU A 12 -9.68 -2.09 -4.79
N ALA A 13 -9.44 -1.17 -3.87
CA ALA A 13 -8.50 -1.33 -2.78
C ALA A 13 -9.28 -1.59 -1.48
N LEU A 14 -8.84 -2.58 -0.71
CA LEU A 14 -9.38 -2.91 0.60
C LEU A 14 -8.31 -2.67 1.65
N ASN A 15 -8.54 -1.68 2.50
CA ASN A 15 -7.68 -1.43 3.64
C ASN A 15 -7.92 -2.49 4.71
N LEU A 16 -6.85 -3.15 5.14
CA LEU A 16 -6.84 -4.08 6.25
C LEU A 16 -5.81 -3.63 7.29
N HIS A 17 -6.29 -3.46 8.51
CA HIS A 17 -5.38 -3.28 9.64
C HIS A 17 -4.74 -4.63 9.97
N PRO A 18 -3.43 -4.71 10.21
CA PRO A 18 -2.74 -5.97 10.48
C PRO A 18 -3.36 -6.83 11.59
N LYS A 19 -3.88 -6.23 12.65
CA LYS A 19 -4.62 -6.96 13.70
C LYS A 19 -5.84 -7.72 13.19
N GLN A 20 -6.47 -7.28 12.11
CA GLN A 20 -7.60 -8.00 11.52
C GLN A 20 -7.18 -9.35 10.94
N LEU A 21 -5.90 -9.50 10.56
CA LEU A 21 -5.36 -10.75 10.02
C LEU A 21 -5.27 -11.87 11.06
N GLN A 22 -5.34 -11.53 12.35
CA GLN A 22 -5.40 -12.50 13.45
C GLN A 22 -6.80 -13.13 13.59
N HIS A 23 -7.84 -12.54 13.01
CA HIS A 23 -9.21 -13.03 13.12
C HIS A 23 -9.57 -14.00 12.00
N PRO A 24 -10.07 -15.21 12.33
CA PRO A 24 -10.51 -16.20 11.32
C PRO A 24 -11.55 -15.65 10.34
N SER A 25 -12.43 -14.75 10.81
CA SER A 25 -13.45 -14.13 9.97
C SER A 25 -12.87 -13.31 8.81
N THR A 26 -11.69 -12.70 8.98
CA THR A 26 -11.01 -11.98 7.90
C THR A 26 -10.62 -12.95 6.78
N TRP A 27 -10.09 -14.11 7.12
CA TRP A 27 -9.70 -15.13 6.15
C TRP A 27 -10.91 -15.72 5.43
N THR A 28 -12.00 -15.98 6.16
CA THR A 28 -13.28 -16.38 5.56
C THR A 28 -13.80 -15.32 4.59
N PHE A 29 -13.69 -14.04 4.95
CA PHE A 29 -14.07 -12.94 4.07
C PHE A 29 -13.19 -12.91 2.80
N LEU A 30 -11.86 -13.02 2.92
CA LEU A 30 -10.93 -13.06 1.79
C LEU A 30 -11.23 -14.26 0.87
N ASP A 31 -11.56 -15.42 1.43
CA ASP A 31 -11.95 -16.58 0.65
C ASP A 31 -13.23 -16.33 -0.15
N ASN A 32 -14.22 -15.68 0.45
CA ASN A 32 -15.48 -15.33 -0.21
C ASN A 32 -15.32 -14.34 -1.38
N ILE A 33 -14.27 -13.51 -1.36
CA ILE A 33 -13.98 -12.56 -2.44
C ILE A 33 -12.84 -13.01 -3.36
N SER A 34 -12.33 -14.23 -3.18
CA SER A 34 -11.18 -14.76 -3.94
C SER A 34 -11.43 -14.81 -5.46
N SER A 35 -12.69 -14.99 -5.89
CA SER A 35 -13.07 -14.92 -7.31
C SER A 35 -12.85 -13.53 -7.94
N MET A 36 -12.71 -12.48 -7.13
CA MET A 36 -12.54 -11.10 -7.55
C MET A 36 -11.09 -10.61 -7.41
N ARG A 37 -10.14 -11.48 -7.07
CA ARG A 37 -8.74 -11.14 -6.79
C ARG A 37 -8.03 -10.34 -7.89
N GLY A 38 -8.46 -10.49 -9.15
CA GLY A 38 -7.93 -9.71 -10.27
C GLY A 38 -8.30 -8.22 -10.25
N ASN A 39 -9.37 -7.88 -9.51
CA ASN A 39 -9.91 -6.52 -9.39
C ASN A 39 -9.81 -5.96 -7.97
N VAL A 40 -9.25 -6.74 -7.03
CA VAL A 40 -9.14 -6.34 -5.62
C VAL A 40 -7.68 -6.39 -5.20
N SER A 41 -7.15 -5.28 -4.74
CA SER A 41 -5.89 -5.19 -4.02
C SER A 41 -6.15 -5.07 -2.51
N ILE A 42 -5.27 -5.64 -1.72
CA ILE A 42 -5.29 -5.49 -0.26
C ILE A 42 -4.23 -4.45 0.10
N GLU A 43 -4.63 -3.43 0.83
CA GLU A 43 -3.73 -2.41 1.36
C GLU A 43 -3.56 -2.64 2.86
N LEU A 44 -2.34 -2.95 3.30
CA LEU A 44 -2.00 -3.08 4.70
C LEU A 44 -1.62 -1.72 5.25
N THR A 45 -2.37 -1.25 6.24
CA THR A 45 -2.15 0.06 6.85
C THR A 45 -0.94 0.07 7.79
N GLU A 46 -0.50 1.26 8.18
CA GLU A 46 0.77 1.60 8.86
C GLU A 46 1.11 0.82 10.16
N HIS A 47 0.12 0.24 10.82
CA HIS A 47 0.30 -0.37 12.15
C HIS A 47 0.81 -1.82 12.10
N CYS A 48 1.66 -2.14 11.12
CA CYS A 48 2.15 -3.51 10.91
C CYS A 48 2.97 -4.09 12.08
N CYS A 49 3.41 -3.28 13.04
CA CYS A 49 4.22 -3.74 14.19
C CYS A 49 3.42 -3.93 15.49
N GLU A 50 2.11 -3.70 15.47
CA GLU A 50 1.24 -3.92 16.64
C GLU A 50 0.78 -5.38 16.78
N PHE A 51 1.59 -6.33 16.36
CA PHE A 51 1.33 -7.74 16.65
C PHE A 51 1.68 -8.04 18.10
N ASP A 52 0.86 -8.87 18.75
CA ASP A 52 1.21 -9.41 20.06
C ASP A 52 2.55 -10.15 19.93
N PRO A 53 3.54 -9.88 20.78
CA PRO A 53 4.79 -10.65 20.79
C PRO A 53 4.57 -12.16 20.91
N ALA A 54 3.43 -12.61 21.46
CA ALA A 54 3.03 -13.99 21.51
C ALA A 54 2.78 -14.64 20.13
N ASP A 55 2.42 -13.83 19.11
CA ASP A 55 2.18 -14.32 17.75
C ASP A 55 3.47 -14.51 16.93
N GLY A 56 4.61 -14.08 17.48
CA GLY A 56 5.93 -14.18 16.86
C GLY A 56 6.20 -13.11 15.79
N ALA A 57 7.47 -12.74 15.65
CA ALA A 57 7.93 -11.75 14.67
C ALA A 57 7.62 -12.13 13.19
N ASP A 58 7.38 -13.42 12.94
CA ASP A 58 7.14 -13.97 11.60
C ASP A 58 5.65 -14.07 11.24
N ALA A 59 4.73 -13.73 12.17
CA ALA A 59 3.29 -13.85 11.91
C ALA A 59 2.82 -12.98 10.75
N LEU A 60 3.27 -11.71 10.70
CA LEU A 60 2.93 -10.82 9.62
C LEU A 60 3.45 -11.32 8.27
N GLN A 61 4.68 -11.85 8.24
CA GLN A 61 5.26 -12.43 7.03
C GLN A 61 4.43 -13.63 6.55
N THR A 62 3.97 -14.47 7.47
CA THR A 62 3.09 -15.59 7.19
C THR A 62 1.76 -15.11 6.60
N TYR A 63 1.15 -14.08 7.18
CA TYR A 63 -0.11 -13.52 6.66
C TYR A 63 0.07 -12.90 5.27
N ILE A 64 1.14 -12.15 5.03
CA ILE A 64 1.48 -11.59 3.71
C ILE A 64 1.64 -12.73 2.68
N SER A 65 2.36 -13.79 3.01
CA SER A 65 2.55 -14.95 2.15
C SER A 65 1.22 -15.66 1.85
N ASN A 66 0.34 -15.81 2.86
CA ASN A 66 -0.97 -16.42 2.70
C ASN A 66 -1.89 -15.60 1.77
N MET A 67 -1.90 -14.27 1.91
CA MET A 67 -2.67 -13.40 1.00
C MET A 67 -2.15 -13.51 -0.43
N LYS A 68 -0.83 -13.52 -0.61
CA LYS A 68 -0.21 -13.72 -1.93
C LYS A 68 -0.57 -15.07 -2.53
N SER A 69 -0.54 -16.16 -1.74
CA SER A 69 -0.91 -17.50 -2.20
C SER A 69 -2.38 -17.60 -2.64
N LYS A 70 -3.25 -16.79 -2.03
CA LYS A 70 -4.66 -16.65 -2.46
C LYS A 70 -4.80 -15.81 -3.75
N GLY A 71 -3.72 -15.23 -4.26
CA GLY A 71 -3.64 -14.48 -5.51
C GLY A 71 -4.07 -13.03 -5.41
N PHE A 72 -4.13 -12.44 -4.21
CA PHE A 72 -4.37 -11.01 -4.05
C PHE A 72 -3.11 -10.19 -4.36
N SER A 73 -3.32 -9.01 -4.96
CA SER A 73 -2.30 -7.98 -5.05
C SER A 73 -2.19 -7.27 -3.70
N LEU A 74 -0.96 -7.07 -3.21
CA LEU A 74 -0.71 -6.46 -1.92
C LEU A 74 -0.01 -5.12 -2.05
N ALA A 75 -0.51 -4.14 -1.33
CA ALA A 75 0.13 -2.85 -1.13
C ALA A 75 0.46 -2.66 0.35
N ILE A 76 1.60 -2.03 0.63
CA ILE A 76 1.93 -1.54 1.97
C ILE A 76 1.71 -0.03 1.94
N ASP A 77 0.87 0.44 2.84
CA ASP A 77 0.47 1.84 2.94
C ASP A 77 1.33 2.60 3.96
N ASP A 78 1.41 3.93 3.78
CA ASP A 78 2.09 4.88 4.67
C ASP A 78 3.54 4.47 5.06
N ILE A 79 4.33 4.10 4.04
CA ILE A 79 5.75 3.82 4.22
C ILE A 79 6.48 5.12 4.53
N GLY A 80 7.21 5.14 5.64
CA GLY A 80 7.94 6.33 6.09
C GLY A 80 7.43 6.89 7.40
N SER A 81 6.17 6.62 7.78
CA SER A 81 5.61 6.93 9.09
C SER A 81 5.88 5.78 10.06
N GLY A 82 6.90 5.90 10.86
CA GLY A 82 7.10 5.17 12.13
C GLY A 82 7.33 3.66 12.09
N GLN A 83 6.46 2.84 11.58
CA GLN A 83 6.52 1.39 11.81
C GLN A 83 6.60 0.52 10.55
N ASN A 84 6.19 1.00 9.39
CA ASN A 84 6.43 0.31 8.12
C ASN A 84 7.86 0.57 7.66
N ASN A 85 8.77 -0.12 8.32
CA ASN A 85 10.18 0.09 8.12
C ASN A 85 10.71 -0.66 6.89
N PHE A 86 11.84 -0.22 6.43
CA PHE A 86 12.56 -0.81 5.32
C PHE A 86 12.80 -2.33 5.49
N GLU A 87 12.96 -2.80 6.73
CA GLU A 87 13.18 -4.20 7.04
C GLU A 87 11.96 -5.07 6.70
N LEU A 88 10.75 -4.63 7.10
CA LEU A 88 9.50 -5.32 6.77
C LEU A 88 9.34 -5.46 5.25
N ILE A 89 9.55 -4.36 4.52
CA ILE A 89 9.36 -4.34 3.08
C ILE A 89 10.41 -5.21 2.40
N SER A 90 11.69 -5.09 2.77
CA SER A 90 12.78 -5.86 2.18
C SER A 90 12.63 -7.38 2.40
N LYS A 91 12.13 -7.80 3.56
CA LYS A 91 11.83 -9.22 3.83
C LYS A 91 10.65 -9.75 3.00
N ASN A 92 9.77 -8.87 2.54
CA ASN A 92 8.52 -9.26 1.88
C ASN A 92 8.42 -8.82 0.40
N VAL A 93 9.49 -8.31 -0.21
CA VAL A 93 9.48 -7.77 -1.59
C VAL A 93 8.90 -8.75 -2.62
N GLN A 94 9.06 -10.06 -2.42
CA GLN A 94 8.52 -11.08 -3.31
C GLN A 94 7.00 -11.25 -3.20
N ASN A 95 6.41 -10.77 -2.13
CA ASN A 95 4.99 -10.93 -1.82
C ASN A 95 4.19 -9.62 -2.00
N ILE A 96 4.88 -8.49 -2.11
CA ILE A 96 4.31 -7.15 -2.24
C ILE A 96 4.32 -6.74 -3.72
N HIS A 97 3.32 -5.99 -4.15
CA HIS A 97 3.24 -5.46 -5.51
C HIS A 97 3.37 -3.93 -5.54
N THR A 98 2.94 -3.28 -4.47
CA THR A 98 2.85 -1.82 -4.40
C THR A 98 3.35 -1.34 -3.04
N ILE A 99 4.06 -0.22 -3.06
CA ILE A 99 4.36 0.58 -1.88
C ILE A 99 3.76 1.97 -2.06
N LYS A 100 3.24 2.54 -0.96
CA LYS A 100 2.59 3.85 -0.96
C LYS A 100 3.29 4.75 0.06
N ILE A 101 3.62 5.96 -0.33
CA ILE A 101 4.37 6.91 0.49
C ILE A 101 3.59 8.22 0.55
N SER A 102 3.26 8.64 1.76
CA SER A 102 2.51 9.87 2.00
C SER A 102 3.44 11.08 2.06
N LEU A 103 3.15 12.13 1.29
CA LEU A 103 3.83 13.43 1.42
C LEU A 103 3.55 14.09 2.76
N LEU A 104 2.47 13.67 3.44
CA LEU A 104 2.12 14.20 4.76
C LEU A 104 3.19 13.89 5.82
N ASP A 105 3.92 12.79 5.66
CA ASP A 105 5.00 12.39 6.57
C ASP A 105 6.21 13.33 6.49
N PHE A 106 6.31 14.07 5.39
CA PHE A 106 7.40 15.03 5.16
C PHE A 106 7.04 16.48 5.48
N ARG A 107 5.88 16.74 6.13
CA ARG A 107 5.44 18.13 6.44
C ARG A 107 6.47 18.97 7.22
N ASN A 108 7.27 18.31 8.05
CA ASN A 108 8.30 18.95 8.87
C ASN A 108 9.72 18.80 8.27
N THR A 109 9.81 18.32 7.03
CA THR A 109 11.06 18.07 6.33
C THR A 109 11.23 19.10 5.23
N ASN A 110 12.46 19.57 4.97
CA ASN A 110 12.69 20.43 3.82
C ASN A 110 12.49 19.66 2.50
N GLU A 111 12.20 20.41 1.44
CA GLU A 111 11.82 19.84 0.15
C GLU A 111 12.93 18.94 -0.44
N ASP A 112 14.20 19.35 -0.32
CA ASP A 112 15.34 18.58 -0.85
C ASP A 112 15.47 17.22 -0.16
N SER A 113 15.33 17.18 1.17
CA SER A 113 15.38 15.95 1.95
C SER A 113 14.19 15.04 1.65
N MET A 114 13.02 15.62 1.43
CA MET A 114 11.82 14.87 0.98
C MET A 114 12.08 14.20 -0.37
N PHE A 115 12.51 14.96 -1.38
CA PHE A 115 12.79 14.39 -2.71
C PHE A 115 13.94 13.40 -2.70
N PHE A 116 14.96 13.60 -1.87
CA PHE A 116 16.03 12.63 -1.67
C PHE A 116 15.48 11.29 -1.15
N SER A 117 14.63 11.33 -0.12
CA SER A 117 14.01 10.13 0.45
C SER A 117 13.11 9.43 -0.56
N LEU A 118 12.26 10.18 -1.27
CA LEU A 118 11.38 9.65 -2.31
C LEU A 118 12.17 8.98 -3.44
N ASN A 119 13.30 9.58 -3.85
CA ASN A 119 14.15 9.01 -4.90
C ASN A 119 14.83 7.71 -4.46
N ASN A 120 15.22 7.58 -3.19
CA ASN A 120 15.73 6.33 -2.65
C ASN A 120 14.66 5.22 -2.69
N TRP A 121 13.42 5.53 -2.34
CA TRP A 121 12.31 4.59 -2.44
C TRP A 121 11.96 4.23 -3.89
N LEU A 122 12.03 5.19 -4.81
CA LEU A 122 11.86 4.92 -6.23
C LEU A 122 12.92 3.95 -6.76
N ASN A 123 14.19 4.17 -6.42
CA ASN A 123 15.28 3.28 -6.80
C ASN A 123 15.10 1.87 -6.24
N PHE A 124 14.68 1.78 -4.97
CA PHE A 124 14.33 0.50 -4.35
C PHE A 124 13.18 -0.19 -5.09
N SER A 125 12.11 0.54 -5.38
CA SER A 125 10.94 0.01 -6.10
C SER A 125 11.31 -0.51 -7.48
N ASN A 126 12.09 0.24 -8.23
CA ASN A 126 12.56 -0.16 -9.56
C ASN A 126 13.42 -1.43 -9.49
N ARG A 127 14.30 -1.53 -8.48
CA ARG A 127 15.17 -2.70 -8.29
C ARG A 127 14.37 -3.97 -8.04
N TYR A 128 13.25 -3.88 -7.32
CA TYR A 128 12.44 -5.04 -6.93
C TYR A 128 11.14 -5.18 -7.72
N ASN A 129 10.99 -4.38 -8.79
CA ASN A 129 9.79 -4.37 -9.64
C ASN A 129 8.50 -4.12 -8.85
N LEU A 130 8.56 -3.21 -7.87
CA LEU A 130 7.40 -2.76 -7.12
C LEU A 130 6.82 -1.50 -7.76
N LYS A 131 5.51 -1.36 -7.72
CA LYS A 131 4.84 -0.10 -8.03
C LYS A 131 4.98 0.84 -6.84
N MET A 132 5.49 2.06 -7.06
CA MET A 132 5.53 3.12 -6.06
C MET A 132 4.42 4.12 -6.32
N VAL A 133 3.58 4.38 -5.32
CA VAL A 133 2.54 5.41 -5.35
C VAL A 133 2.92 6.51 -4.37
N VAL A 134 2.89 7.76 -4.81
CA VAL A 134 3.07 8.92 -3.95
C VAL A 134 1.71 9.51 -3.63
N GLU A 135 1.39 9.60 -2.36
CA GLU A 135 0.12 10.10 -1.85
C GLU A 135 0.21 11.53 -1.30
N GLY A 136 -0.96 12.15 -1.11
CA GLY A 136 -1.02 13.52 -0.57
C GLY A 136 -0.57 14.58 -1.57
N VAL A 137 -0.67 14.32 -2.88
CA VAL A 137 -0.35 15.30 -3.92
C VAL A 137 -1.50 16.31 -4.03
N GLU A 138 -1.25 17.55 -3.60
CA GLU A 138 -2.27 18.60 -3.49
C GLU A 138 -2.11 19.71 -4.54
N SER A 139 -0.99 19.77 -5.29
CA SER A 139 -0.74 20.83 -6.27
C SER A 139 -0.11 20.30 -7.56
N GLU A 140 -0.37 21.04 -8.65
CA GLU A 140 0.24 20.77 -9.95
C GLU A 140 1.77 20.88 -9.91
N CYS A 141 2.29 21.85 -9.18
CA CYS A 141 3.73 22.06 -9.04
C CYS A 141 4.43 20.80 -8.48
N ILE A 142 3.92 20.26 -7.38
CA ILE A 142 4.45 19.02 -6.78
C ILE A 142 4.25 17.84 -7.73
N SER A 143 3.07 17.70 -8.32
CA SER A 143 2.80 16.63 -9.28
C SER A 143 3.80 16.61 -10.43
N ASN A 144 4.11 17.77 -11.00
CA ASN A 144 5.07 17.88 -12.10
C ASN A 144 6.52 17.58 -11.65
N LYS A 145 6.93 18.03 -10.46
CA LYS A 145 8.24 17.67 -9.89
C LYS A 145 8.38 16.15 -9.73
N LEU A 146 7.38 15.50 -9.16
CA LEU A 146 7.36 14.04 -8.99
C LEU A 146 7.44 13.30 -10.34
N LYS A 147 6.65 13.73 -11.34
CA LYS A 147 6.69 13.14 -12.69
C LYS A 147 8.06 13.26 -13.35
N ASN A 148 8.71 14.43 -13.21
CA ASN A 148 10.04 14.67 -13.77
C ASN A 148 11.12 13.76 -13.14
N LEU A 149 10.89 13.30 -11.91
CA LEU A 149 11.74 12.33 -11.22
C LEU A 149 11.35 10.86 -11.52
N GLY A 150 10.32 10.62 -12.34
CA GLY A 150 9.86 9.27 -12.68
C GLY A 150 8.78 8.71 -11.75
N MET A 151 8.27 9.48 -10.80
CA MET A 151 7.21 9.06 -9.88
C MET A 151 5.84 9.32 -10.53
N VAL A 152 5.44 8.42 -11.41
CA VAL A 152 4.27 8.60 -12.29
C VAL A 152 2.94 8.22 -11.62
N TYR A 153 2.97 7.34 -10.62
CA TYR A 153 1.77 6.96 -9.89
C TYR A 153 1.56 7.87 -8.70
N GLN A 154 0.50 8.64 -8.74
CA GLN A 154 0.23 9.69 -7.76
C GLN A 154 -1.23 9.66 -7.32
N GLN A 155 -1.47 9.98 -6.06
CA GLN A 155 -2.79 10.10 -5.47
C GLN A 155 -2.86 11.36 -4.59
N GLY A 156 -4.00 12.04 -4.58
CA GLY A 156 -4.20 13.23 -3.74
C GLY A 156 -5.25 14.18 -4.32
N TYR A 157 -5.56 15.23 -3.61
CA TYR A 157 -6.63 16.17 -3.96
C TYR A 157 -6.43 16.90 -5.28
N TYR A 158 -5.18 17.02 -5.73
CA TYR A 158 -4.90 17.56 -7.07
C TYR A 158 -5.49 16.66 -8.18
N HIS A 159 -5.48 15.34 -8.00
CA HIS A 159 -6.01 14.39 -8.98
C HIS A 159 -7.51 14.13 -8.84
N GLY A 160 -8.07 14.44 -7.68
CA GLY A 160 -9.51 14.29 -7.40
C GLY A 160 -9.77 13.99 -5.92
N LYS A 161 -10.96 14.34 -5.48
CA LYS A 161 -11.44 13.99 -4.14
C LYS A 161 -12.21 12.68 -4.20
N GLY A 162 -12.10 11.87 -3.15
CA GLY A 162 -12.91 10.68 -3.00
C GLY A 162 -14.41 10.98 -3.14
N GLN A 163 -15.11 10.12 -3.87
CA GLN A 163 -16.56 10.20 -4.05
C GLN A 163 -17.22 8.94 -3.52
N VAL A 164 -18.43 9.08 -2.98
CA VAL A 164 -19.23 7.92 -2.58
C VAL A 164 -19.71 7.20 -3.85
N LEU A 165 -19.42 5.90 -3.94
CA LEU A 165 -19.97 5.07 -5.00
C LEU A 165 -21.46 4.78 -4.69
N CYS A 166 -22.35 5.28 -5.53
CA CYS A 166 -23.79 5.04 -5.45
C CYS A 166 -24.22 3.76 -6.17
#